data_930b303c794f7fa47fbdf09e39cf4f62
#
_entry.id   930b303c794f7fa47fbdf09e39cf4f62
#
_cell.length_a   1.000
_cell.length_b   1.000
_cell.length_c   1.000
_cell.angle_alpha   90.00
_cell.angle_beta   90.00
_cell.angle_gamma   90.00
#
_symmetry.space_group_name_H-M   'P 1'
#
loop_
_entity.id
_entity.type
_entity.pdbx_description
1 polymer ?
#
loop_
_entity_poly.entity_id
_entity_poly.type
_entity_poly.pdbx_seq_one_letter_code
_entity_poly.pdbx_strand_id
1 'polypeptide(L)'
;MQQCKICGNKENNNTFLVYEHMFRLKGEFEYFECGNCHCIQLINIPSNLADYYPSSHYYSFNLKENLINPGSLANAIRKIQSDHLIFKKRNLAGFILSIGTVHPYFNWLKKVPIDYHSSILDVGCGGGDLLFRMRRHGFENLTGIDPFIEKDIHVNRVNIYKKEIFDVQETFDFIMLNHSYEHMDQPLLVLKKLYGLLKPKSYLLIRIPISNSYCWQQYGTYWAALDAPRHLYIHSEQSMKILSEKAGFEIKDIIHGKKERRGMELFTNR
;
A
#
# COMPACT_ATOMS: atom_id res chain seq x y z
N MET A 1 -13.10 -26.40 11.79
CA MET A 1 -11.72 -25.88 11.90
C MET A 1 -11.49 -24.90 10.76
N GLN A 2 -10.92 -23.73 11.05
CA GLN A 2 -10.62 -22.72 10.03
C GLN A 2 -9.40 -23.15 9.22
N GLN A 3 -9.47 -23.01 7.91
CA GLN A 3 -8.35 -23.29 7.00
C GLN A 3 -7.72 -21.98 6.56
N CYS A 4 -6.41 -21.83 6.71
CA CYS A 4 -5.68 -20.66 6.24
C CYS A 4 -5.74 -20.53 4.72
N LYS A 5 -6.26 -19.42 4.22
CA LYS A 5 -6.36 -19.14 2.78
C LYS A 5 -4.99 -18.92 2.11
N ILE A 6 -3.92 -18.69 2.89
CA ILE A 6 -2.58 -18.42 2.39
C ILE A 6 -1.75 -19.71 2.27
N CYS A 7 -1.60 -20.47 3.35
CA CYS A 7 -0.74 -21.66 3.39
C CYS A 7 -1.49 -22.99 3.44
N GLY A 8 -2.81 -22.98 3.60
CA GLY A 8 -3.65 -24.17 3.66
C GLY A 8 -3.70 -24.88 5.02
N ASN A 9 -2.99 -24.35 6.03
CA ASN A 9 -2.94 -24.96 7.36
C ASN A 9 -4.31 -24.98 8.04
N LYS A 10 -4.61 -26.08 8.77
CA LYS A 10 -5.85 -26.29 9.54
C LYS A 10 -5.61 -26.46 11.04
N GLU A 11 -4.35 -26.58 11.45
CA GLU A 11 -3.97 -26.96 12.80
C GLU A 11 -3.46 -25.75 13.60
N ASN A 12 -3.72 -25.76 14.91
CA ASN A 12 -3.25 -24.75 15.85
C ASN A 12 -3.61 -23.31 15.46
N ASN A 13 -4.74 -23.11 14.77
CA ASN A 13 -5.25 -21.79 14.45
C ASN A 13 -5.96 -21.23 15.68
N ASN A 14 -5.56 -20.03 16.11
CA ASN A 14 -6.11 -19.34 17.27
C ASN A 14 -7.18 -18.33 16.86
N THR A 15 -8.43 -18.56 17.26
CA THR A 15 -9.57 -17.71 16.94
C THR A 15 -9.83 -16.69 18.06
N PHE A 16 -10.17 -15.46 17.70
CA PHE A 16 -10.48 -14.36 18.61
C PHE A 16 -11.47 -13.38 18.02
N LEU A 17 -12.14 -12.61 18.90
CA LEU A 17 -13.10 -11.59 18.52
C LEU A 17 -12.47 -10.20 18.50
N VAL A 18 -12.87 -9.38 17.52
CA VAL A 18 -12.40 -8.01 17.33
C VAL A 18 -13.61 -7.09 17.12
N TYR A 19 -13.59 -5.93 17.78
CA TYR A 19 -14.61 -4.90 17.62
C TYR A 19 -14.13 -3.81 16.65
N GLU A 20 -15.10 -3.16 15.99
CA GLU A 20 -14.78 -1.96 15.21
C GLU A 20 -14.48 -0.78 16.16
N HIS A 21 -13.25 -0.28 16.12
CA HIS A 21 -12.78 0.78 17.04
C HIS A 21 -12.54 2.12 16.35
N MET A 22 -12.37 2.14 15.01
CA MET A 22 -11.93 3.34 14.31
C MET A 22 -13.03 4.38 14.17
N PHE A 23 -14.21 3.96 13.75
CA PHE A 23 -15.37 4.83 13.55
C PHE A 23 -16.46 4.63 14.61
N ARG A 24 -16.21 3.75 15.58
CA ARG A 24 -17.17 3.38 16.63
C ARG A 24 -18.51 2.86 16.07
N LEU A 25 -18.43 2.17 14.93
CA LEU A 25 -19.55 1.47 14.35
C LEU A 25 -19.80 0.19 15.16
N LYS A 26 -21.06 -0.25 15.21
CA LYS A 26 -21.39 -1.51 15.88
C LYS A 26 -20.90 -2.69 15.01
N GLY A 27 -20.23 -3.63 15.61
CA GLY A 27 -19.83 -4.88 14.94
C GLY A 27 -18.81 -5.64 15.76
N GLU A 28 -18.96 -6.95 15.75
CA GLU A 28 -18.04 -7.91 16.33
C GLU A 28 -17.66 -8.90 15.23
N PHE A 29 -16.35 -9.09 15.04
CA PHE A 29 -15.80 -9.82 13.92
C PHE A 29 -14.86 -10.91 14.41
N GLU A 30 -15.05 -12.09 13.89
CA GLU A 30 -14.24 -13.25 14.24
C GLU A 30 -13.04 -13.35 13.29
N TYR A 31 -11.85 -13.36 13.88
CA TYR A 31 -10.59 -13.54 13.20
C TYR A 31 -9.89 -14.80 13.73
N PHE A 32 -8.96 -15.30 12.95
CA PHE A 32 -8.01 -16.29 13.44
C PHE A 32 -6.58 -15.97 13.02
N GLU A 33 -5.63 -16.31 13.87
CA GLU A 33 -4.21 -16.34 13.55
C GLU A 33 -3.82 -17.75 13.12
N CYS A 34 -3.19 -17.89 11.96
CA CYS A 34 -2.74 -19.16 11.45
C CYS A 34 -1.55 -19.71 12.24
N GLY A 35 -1.65 -20.93 12.79
CA GLY A 35 -0.59 -21.58 13.55
C GLY A 35 0.70 -21.87 12.76
N ASN A 36 0.64 -21.82 11.41
CA ASN A 36 1.81 -22.04 10.56
C ASN A 36 2.41 -20.75 10.02
N CYS A 37 1.65 -19.97 9.26
CA CYS A 37 2.20 -18.77 8.61
C CYS A 37 1.94 -17.47 9.37
N HIS A 38 1.30 -17.50 10.52
CA HIS A 38 1.00 -16.36 11.39
C HIS A 38 0.21 -15.22 10.74
N CYS A 39 -0.41 -15.46 9.58
CA CYS A 39 -1.33 -14.51 8.97
C CYS A 39 -2.63 -14.48 9.79
N ILE A 40 -3.06 -13.29 10.18
CA ILE A 40 -4.36 -13.08 10.81
C ILE A 40 -5.39 -12.86 9.69
N GLN A 41 -6.54 -13.53 9.77
CA GLN A 41 -7.54 -13.53 8.72
C GLN A 41 -8.93 -13.34 9.30
N LEU A 42 -9.72 -12.48 8.69
CA LEU A 42 -11.14 -12.36 8.94
C LEU A 42 -11.83 -13.65 8.47
N ILE A 43 -12.62 -14.30 9.33
CA ILE A 43 -13.26 -15.58 9.02
C ILE A 43 -14.39 -15.38 8.01
N ASN A 44 -15.30 -14.47 8.31
CA ASN A 44 -16.44 -14.17 7.47
C ASN A 44 -16.44 -12.69 7.09
N ILE A 45 -16.31 -12.42 5.80
CA ILE A 45 -16.42 -11.05 5.28
C ILE A 45 -17.89 -10.66 5.34
N PRO A 46 -18.26 -9.57 6.06
CA PRO A 46 -19.64 -9.14 6.14
C PRO A 46 -20.16 -8.70 4.77
N SER A 47 -21.38 -9.09 4.43
CA SER A 47 -22.03 -8.70 3.16
C SER A 47 -22.21 -7.19 3.00
N ASN A 48 -22.25 -6.47 4.12
CA ASN A 48 -22.32 -5.01 4.19
C ASN A 48 -20.97 -4.35 4.51
N LEU A 49 -19.87 -4.94 4.08
CA LEU A 49 -18.51 -4.40 4.33
C LEU A 49 -18.38 -2.93 3.90
N ALA A 50 -19.07 -2.53 2.84
CA ALA A 50 -19.05 -1.14 2.36
C ALA A 50 -19.55 -0.11 3.41
N ASP A 51 -20.42 -0.51 4.32
CA ASP A 51 -20.93 0.37 5.40
C ASP A 51 -19.83 0.77 6.39
N TYR A 52 -18.73 0.01 6.44
CA TYR A 52 -17.56 0.29 7.27
C TYR A 52 -16.55 1.25 6.60
N TYR A 53 -16.86 1.77 5.40
CA TYR A 53 -16.11 2.81 4.70
C TYR A 53 -16.95 4.09 4.59
N PRO A 54 -17.18 4.85 5.68
CA PRO A 54 -18.04 6.04 5.66
C PRO A 54 -17.40 7.11 4.74
N SER A 55 -17.95 7.28 3.55
CA SER A 55 -17.42 8.14 2.49
C SER A 55 -17.16 9.59 2.91
N SER A 56 -17.99 10.13 3.82
CA SER A 56 -17.86 11.50 4.34
C SER A 56 -16.68 11.69 5.32
N HIS A 57 -16.17 10.62 5.91
CA HIS A 57 -15.15 10.67 6.98
C HIS A 57 -13.89 9.86 6.64
N TYR A 58 -13.89 9.13 5.52
CA TYR A 58 -12.73 8.33 5.15
C TYR A 58 -11.65 9.24 4.57
N TYR A 59 -10.61 9.45 5.36
CA TYR A 59 -9.56 10.46 5.14
C TYR A 59 -8.81 10.33 3.81
N SER A 60 -8.75 9.12 3.24
CA SER A 60 -8.03 8.86 1.99
C SER A 60 -8.79 9.26 0.71
N PHE A 61 -10.10 9.55 0.80
CA PHE A 61 -10.89 9.92 -0.39
C PHE A 61 -10.90 11.43 -0.66
N ASN A 62 -10.47 12.25 0.29
CA ASN A 62 -10.49 13.70 0.15
C ASN A 62 -9.23 14.21 -0.57
N LEU A 63 -9.43 14.71 -1.79
CA LEU A 63 -8.39 15.37 -2.56
C LEU A 63 -7.98 16.70 -1.89
N LYS A 64 -6.71 16.84 -1.56
CA LYS A 64 -6.19 18.08 -0.97
C LYS A 64 -5.90 19.11 -2.05
N GLU A 65 -6.71 20.14 -2.17
CA GLU A 65 -6.59 21.19 -3.18
C GLU A 65 -5.19 21.83 -3.25
N ASN A 66 -4.50 21.97 -2.11
CA ASN A 66 -3.14 22.50 -2.06
C ASN A 66 -2.08 21.61 -2.75
N LEU A 67 -2.41 20.36 -3.08
CA LEU A 67 -1.55 19.47 -3.85
C LEU A 67 -1.77 19.60 -5.36
N ILE A 68 -2.92 20.10 -5.78
CA ILE A 68 -3.29 20.20 -7.19
C ILE A 68 -2.61 21.38 -7.88
N ASN A 69 -2.54 22.56 -7.22
CA ASN A 69 -2.04 23.81 -7.79
C ASN A 69 -0.73 24.26 -7.13
N PRO A 70 0.39 23.68 -7.51
CA PRO A 70 1.67 24.11 -7.00
C PRO A 70 2.21 25.30 -7.83
N GLY A 71 2.72 26.33 -7.15
CA GLY A 71 3.51 27.37 -7.81
C GLY A 71 4.72 26.78 -8.55
N SER A 72 5.01 27.29 -9.74
CA SER A 72 6.08 26.78 -10.62
C SER A 72 7.46 26.74 -9.94
N LEU A 73 7.79 27.74 -9.15
CA LEU A 73 9.04 27.81 -8.39
C LEU A 73 9.14 26.70 -7.35
N ALA A 74 8.08 26.46 -6.59
CA ALA A 74 8.05 25.41 -5.59
C ALA A 74 8.26 24.01 -6.18
N ASN A 75 7.77 23.78 -7.40
CA ASN A 75 7.97 22.51 -8.12
C ASN A 75 9.39 22.38 -8.64
N ALA A 76 10.00 23.45 -9.14
CA ALA A 76 11.39 23.44 -9.54
C ALA A 76 12.30 23.07 -8.35
N ILE A 77 12.07 23.64 -7.18
CA ILE A 77 12.79 23.30 -5.95
C ILE A 77 12.60 21.81 -5.62
N ARG A 78 11.37 21.29 -5.65
CA ARG A 78 11.10 19.88 -5.36
C ARG A 78 11.75 18.93 -6.36
N LYS A 79 11.82 19.30 -7.63
CA LYS A 79 12.53 18.50 -8.64
C LYS A 79 14.02 18.43 -8.34
N ILE A 80 14.66 19.54 -7.93
CA ILE A 80 16.06 19.58 -7.50
C ILE A 80 16.27 18.68 -6.27
N GLN A 81 15.35 18.69 -5.31
CA GLN A 81 15.38 17.78 -4.15
C GLN A 81 15.29 16.30 -4.58
N SER A 82 14.40 15.99 -5.53
CA SER A 82 14.24 14.61 -6.06
C SER A 82 15.49 14.14 -6.81
N ASP A 83 16.10 15.02 -7.59
CA ASP A 83 17.38 14.74 -8.25
C ASP A 83 18.46 14.30 -7.25
N HIS A 84 18.51 14.96 -6.09
CA HIS A 84 19.47 14.63 -5.04
C HIS A 84 19.03 13.37 -4.24
N LEU A 85 17.79 13.32 -3.77
CA LEU A 85 17.30 12.30 -2.81
C LEU A 85 16.98 10.96 -3.46
N ILE A 86 16.44 10.96 -4.68
CA ILE A 86 16.03 9.74 -5.39
C ILE A 86 17.12 9.31 -6.37
N PHE A 87 17.52 10.20 -7.27
CA PHE A 87 18.39 9.89 -8.38
C PHE A 87 19.88 10.06 -8.08
N LYS A 88 20.22 10.42 -6.83
CA LYS A 88 21.61 10.56 -6.34
C LYS A 88 22.46 11.50 -7.21
N LYS A 89 21.85 12.45 -7.92
CA LYS A 89 22.59 13.47 -8.66
C LYS A 89 23.32 14.39 -7.67
N ARG A 90 24.65 14.41 -7.73
CA ARG A 90 25.48 15.24 -6.87
C ARG A 90 25.37 16.71 -7.30
N ASN A 91 24.54 17.50 -6.61
CA ASN A 91 24.52 18.95 -6.76
C ASN A 91 24.37 19.62 -5.38
N LEU A 92 25.09 20.72 -5.18
CA LEU A 92 25.12 21.45 -3.92
C LEU A 92 23.74 22.03 -3.57
N ALA A 93 23.02 22.55 -4.56
CA ALA A 93 21.67 23.09 -4.37
C ALA A 93 20.70 22.02 -3.87
N GLY A 94 20.74 20.81 -4.47
CA GLY A 94 19.93 19.68 -4.03
C GLY A 94 20.22 19.25 -2.59
N PHE A 95 21.49 19.21 -2.22
CA PHE A 95 21.90 18.94 -0.84
C PHE A 95 21.32 19.97 0.14
N ILE A 96 21.55 21.26 -0.09
CA ILE A 96 21.09 22.35 0.78
C ILE A 96 19.55 22.35 0.89
N LEU A 97 18.85 22.25 -0.24
CA LEU A 97 17.38 22.26 -0.29
C LEU A 97 16.75 21.01 0.32
N SER A 98 17.51 19.92 0.46
CA SER A 98 17.03 18.67 1.05
C SER A 98 17.22 18.61 2.57
N ILE A 99 17.94 19.56 3.18
CA ILE A 99 18.13 19.61 4.64
C ILE A 99 16.78 19.75 5.33
N GLY A 100 16.47 18.82 6.23
CA GLY A 100 15.19 18.79 6.95
C GLY A 100 13.99 18.27 6.15
N THR A 101 14.16 17.95 4.85
CA THR A 101 13.09 17.39 4.02
C THR A 101 13.14 15.87 4.09
N VAL A 102 12.31 15.27 4.93
CA VAL A 102 12.25 13.81 5.04
C VAL A 102 10.82 13.34 4.75
N HIS A 103 10.55 13.00 3.50
CA HIS A 103 9.33 12.29 3.17
C HIS A 103 9.61 10.80 3.00
N PRO A 104 8.88 9.89 3.65
CA PRO A 104 9.17 8.44 3.62
C PRO A 104 9.31 7.87 2.21
N TYR A 105 8.50 8.33 1.24
CA TYR A 105 8.52 7.79 -0.13
C TYR A 105 9.88 7.98 -0.86
N PHE A 106 10.71 8.94 -0.49
CA PHE A 106 12.06 9.04 -1.05
C PHE A 106 12.90 7.79 -0.74
N ASN A 107 12.68 7.18 0.44
CA ASN A 107 13.38 5.96 0.82
C ASN A 107 12.94 4.76 -0.01
N TRP A 108 11.71 4.77 -0.53
CA TRP A 108 11.22 3.71 -1.40
C TRP A 108 11.70 3.90 -2.83
N LEU A 109 11.47 5.09 -3.38
CA LEU A 109 11.75 5.38 -4.79
C LEU A 109 13.25 5.25 -5.13
N LYS A 110 14.16 5.60 -4.22
CA LYS A 110 15.61 5.43 -4.45
C LYS A 110 16.08 3.97 -4.55
N LYS A 111 15.21 3.00 -4.22
CA LYS A 111 15.51 1.55 -4.26
C LYS A 111 15.09 0.91 -5.56
N VAL A 112 14.27 1.57 -6.37
CA VAL A 112 13.76 1.06 -7.63
C VAL A 112 14.35 1.81 -8.81
N PRO A 113 14.64 1.13 -9.94
CA PRO A 113 15.28 1.74 -11.11
C PRO A 113 14.24 2.48 -11.96
N ILE A 114 13.70 3.57 -11.43
CA ILE A 114 12.73 4.44 -12.10
C ILE A 114 13.32 5.82 -12.37
N ASP A 115 12.71 6.53 -13.30
CA ASP A 115 12.97 7.93 -13.62
C ASP A 115 11.69 8.76 -13.64
N TYR A 116 11.78 10.01 -14.06
CA TYR A 116 10.61 10.91 -14.13
C TYR A 116 9.55 10.49 -15.14
N HIS A 117 9.93 9.70 -16.16
CA HIS A 117 9.07 9.26 -17.25
C HIS A 117 8.52 7.85 -17.04
N SER A 118 8.99 7.16 -16.01
CA SER A 118 8.51 5.82 -15.68
C SER A 118 7.00 5.81 -15.41
N SER A 119 6.31 4.82 -15.96
CA SER A 119 4.88 4.61 -15.72
C SER A 119 4.67 3.98 -14.33
N ILE A 120 3.92 4.66 -13.48
CA ILE A 120 3.72 4.29 -12.07
C ILE A 120 2.24 4.09 -11.79
N LEU A 121 1.90 2.95 -11.16
CA LEU A 121 0.55 2.65 -10.69
C LEU A 121 0.52 2.62 -9.16
N ASP A 122 -0.44 3.34 -8.57
CA ASP A 122 -0.79 3.25 -7.14
C ASP A 122 -2.15 2.56 -7.01
N VAL A 123 -2.17 1.38 -6.38
CA VAL A 123 -3.37 0.54 -6.23
C VAL A 123 -3.99 0.76 -4.86
N GLY A 124 -5.25 1.17 -4.81
CA GLY A 124 -5.91 1.64 -3.60
C GLY A 124 -5.41 3.04 -3.21
N CYS A 125 -5.28 3.92 -4.20
CA CYS A 125 -4.67 5.24 -4.03
C CYS A 125 -5.57 6.28 -3.33
N GLY A 126 -6.85 5.96 -3.09
CA GLY A 126 -7.84 6.92 -2.62
C GLY A 126 -7.91 8.14 -3.53
N GLY A 127 -7.93 9.34 -2.95
CA GLY A 127 -7.90 10.61 -3.69
C GLY A 127 -6.56 10.96 -4.34
N GLY A 128 -5.53 10.09 -4.26
CA GLY A 128 -4.26 10.22 -4.96
C GLY A 128 -3.23 11.14 -4.29
N ASP A 129 -3.30 11.35 -2.99
CA ASP A 129 -2.39 12.25 -2.23
C ASP A 129 -0.91 11.97 -2.56
N LEU A 130 -0.52 10.70 -2.60
CA LEU A 130 0.85 10.30 -2.91
C LEU A 130 1.21 10.61 -4.38
N LEU A 131 0.33 10.31 -5.32
CA LEU A 131 0.54 10.59 -6.74
C LEU A 131 0.69 12.09 -7.01
N PHE A 132 -0.16 12.94 -6.42
CA PHE A 132 0.00 14.39 -6.54
C PHE A 132 1.31 14.91 -5.92
N ARG A 133 1.76 14.32 -4.80
CA ARG A 133 3.10 14.63 -4.27
C ARG A 133 4.19 14.23 -5.24
N MET A 134 4.14 13.02 -5.79
CA MET A 134 5.11 12.56 -6.80
C MET A 134 5.10 13.46 -8.04
N ARG A 135 3.92 13.89 -8.49
CA ARG A 135 3.79 14.86 -9.60
C ARG A 135 4.52 16.15 -9.31
N ARG A 136 4.39 16.72 -8.10
CA ARG A 136 5.10 17.93 -7.67
C ARG A 136 6.62 17.75 -7.63
N HIS A 137 7.08 16.52 -7.47
CA HIS A 137 8.50 16.15 -7.50
C HIS A 137 9.03 15.79 -8.89
N GLY A 138 8.21 15.96 -9.94
CA GLY A 138 8.63 15.88 -11.33
C GLY A 138 8.22 14.61 -12.07
N PHE A 139 7.64 13.61 -11.41
CA PHE A 139 7.14 12.41 -12.09
C PHE A 139 5.98 12.74 -13.05
N GLU A 140 5.93 12.10 -14.21
CA GLU A 140 5.05 12.51 -15.29
C GLU A 140 3.91 11.53 -15.59
N ASN A 141 4.15 10.23 -15.47
CA ASN A 141 3.22 9.19 -15.87
C ASN A 141 2.66 8.47 -14.64
N LEU A 142 1.68 9.11 -14.01
CA LEU A 142 1.11 8.69 -12.74
C LEU A 142 -0.34 8.23 -12.91
N THR A 143 -0.59 6.98 -12.59
CA THR A 143 -1.92 6.36 -12.60
C THR A 143 -2.27 5.86 -11.21
N GLY A 144 -3.48 6.12 -10.78
CA GLY A 144 -4.07 5.56 -9.56
C GLY A 144 -5.34 4.79 -9.88
N ILE A 145 -5.65 3.79 -9.08
CA ILE A 145 -6.95 3.13 -9.09
C ILE A 145 -7.45 2.96 -7.66
N ASP A 146 -8.75 3.17 -7.50
CA ASP A 146 -9.45 2.91 -6.24
C ASP A 146 -10.95 2.70 -6.52
N PRO A 147 -11.55 1.56 -6.14
CA PRO A 147 -12.96 1.29 -6.41
C PRO A 147 -13.92 2.13 -5.57
N PHE A 148 -13.46 2.73 -4.48
CA PHE A 148 -14.30 3.41 -3.50
C PHE A 148 -14.36 4.94 -3.70
N ILE A 149 -13.57 5.53 -4.59
CA ILE A 149 -13.69 6.96 -4.92
C ILE A 149 -15.03 7.24 -5.61
N GLU A 150 -15.50 8.48 -5.51
CA GLU A 150 -16.77 8.88 -6.09
C GLU A 150 -16.77 8.80 -7.62
N LYS A 151 -15.73 9.33 -8.25
CA LYS A 151 -15.55 9.42 -9.71
C LYS A 151 -14.07 9.48 -10.09
N ASP A 152 -13.80 9.31 -11.38
CA ASP A 152 -12.47 9.48 -11.95
C ASP A 152 -11.93 10.92 -11.76
N ILE A 153 -10.61 11.03 -11.55
CA ILE A 153 -9.92 12.30 -11.34
C ILE A 153 -8.80 12.44 -12.38
N HIS A 154 -8.85 13.49 -13.21
CA HIS A 154 -7.86 13.78 -14.23
C HIS A 154 -7.33 15.20 -14.05
N VAL A 155 -6.25 15.36 -13.31
CA VAL A 155 -5.68 16.67 -12.98
C VAL A 155 -4.15 16.63 -13.05
N ASN A 156 -3.55 17.60 -13.73
CA ASN A 156 -2.09 17.80 -13.76
C ASN A 156 -1.28 16.56 -14.17
N ARG A 157 -1.75 15.78 -15.14
CA ARG A 157 -1.16 14.50 -15.59
C ARG A 157 -1.16 13.41 -14.53
N VAL A 158 -2.00 13.52 -13.52
CA VAL A 158 -2.34 12.42 -12.61
C VAL A 158 -3.72 11.93 -13.04
N ASN A 159 -3.82 10.64 -13.33
CA ASN A 159 -5.06 9.98 -13.70
C ASN A 159 -5.43 8.97 -12.63
N ILE A 160 -6.56 9.16 -11.99
CA ILE A 160 -7.09 8.24 -10.99
C ILE A 160 -8.43 7.73 -11.50
N TYR A 161 -8.59 6.42 -11.53
CA TYR A 161 -9.78 5.77 -12.05
C TYR A 161 -10.52 5.03 -10.95
N LYS A 162 -11.84 5.13 -10.98
CA LYS A 162 -12.73 4.29 -10.17
C LYS A 162 -12.79 2.90 -10.78
N LYS A 163 -11.79 2.06 -10.45
CA LYS A 163 -11.62 0.72 -11.03
C LYS A 163 -11.11 -0.28 -9.99
N GLU A 164 -11.48 -1.54 -10.20
CA GLU A 164 -10.84 -2.68 -9.55
C GLU A 164 -9.50 -3.03 -10.22
N ILE A 165 -8.61 -3.66 -9.46
CA ILE A 165 -7.30 -4.09 -10.00
C ILE A 165 -7.42 -5.04 -11.20
N PHE A 166 -8.47 -5.85 -11.24
CA PHE A 166 -8.69 -6.83 -12.31
C PHE A 166 -9.09 -6.20 -13.66
N ASP A 167 -9.59 -4.94 -13.64
CA ASP A 167 -9.97 -4.19 -14.85
C ASP A 167 -8.79 -3.49 -15.53
N VAL A 168 -7.63 -3.41 -14.86
CA VAL A 168 -6.42 -2.79 -15.41
C VAL A 168 -5.79 -3.71 -16.46
N GLN A 169 -5.41 -3.16 -17.62
CA GLN A 169 -4.79 -3.91 -18.71
C GLN A 169 -3.38 -3.39 -19.06
N GLU A 170 -3.09 -2.15 -18.71
CA GLU A 170 -1.84 -1.46 -19.00
C GLU A 170 -0.68 -2.04 -18.18
N THR A 171 0.54 -1.89 -18.67
CA THR A 171 1.76 -2.33 -17.95
C THR A 171 2.56 -1.15 -17.42
N PHE A 172 3.25 -1.38 -16.30
CA PHE A 172 3.91 -0.33 -15.53
C PHE A 172 5.38 -0.66 -15.22
N ASP A 173 6.19 0.38 -15.06
CA ASP A 173 7.57 0.29 -14.63
C ASP A 173 7.67 0.16 -13.09
N PHE A 174 6.66 0.63 -12.38
CA PHE A 174 6.57 0.51 -10.93
C PHE A 174 5.13 0.45 -10.49
N ILE A 175 4.81 -0.51 -9.62
CA ILE A 175 3.48 -0.62 -8.99
C ILE A 175 3.67 -0.53 -7.48
N MET A 176 2.79 0.18 -6.80
CA MET A 176 2.79 0.28 -5.35
C MET A 176 1.40 0.06 -4.77
N LEU A 177 1.37 -0.56 -3.59
CA LEU A 177 0.20 -0.72 -2.73
C LEU A 177 0.57 -0.17 -1.36
N ASN A 178 -0.07 0.93 -0.98
CA ASN A 178 0.19 1.59 0.30
C ASN A 178 -1.02 1.45 1.21
N HIS A 179 -0.98 0.51 2.13
CA HIS A 179 -2.10 0.21 3.03
C HIS A 179 -3.40 -0.06 2.25
N SER A 180 -3.30 -0.95 1.26
CA SER A 180 -4.43 -1.38 0.44
C SER A 180 -4.47 -2.89 0.22
N TYR A 181 -3.34 -3.58 0.26
CA TYR A 181 -3.29 -5.03 0.01
C TYR A 181 -3.98 -5.85 1.10
N GLU A 182 -3.96 -5.37 2.34
CA GLU A 182 -4.64 -5.97 3.49
C GLU A 182 -6.17 -5.99 3.40
N HIS A 183 -6.74 -5.18 2.51
CA HIS A 183 -8.18 -5.10 2.25
C HIS A 183 -8.65 -6.04 1.13
N MET A 184 -7.75 -6.73 0.43
CA MET A 184 -8.07 -7.50 -0.78
C MET A 184 -8.44 -8.95 -0.45
N ASP A 185 -9.64 -9.39 -0.84
CA ASP A 185 -10.18 -10.72 -0.48
C ASP A 185 -9.37 -11.88 -1.08
N GLN A 186 -8.82 -11.71 -2.28
CA GLN A 186 -8.11 -12.76 -3.02
C GLN A 186 -6.62 -12.43 -3.21
N PRO A 187 -5.82 -12.41 -2.12
CA PRO A 187 -4.48 -11.84 -2.15
C PRO A 187 -3.54 -12.51 -3.16
N LEU A 188 -3.63 -13.82 -3.36
CA LEU A 188 -2.81 -14.51 -4.36
C LEU A 188 -3.19 -14.14 -5.80
N LEU A 189 -4.49 -14.02 -6.09
CA LEU A 189 -4.94 -13.62 -7.44
C LEU A 189 -4.55 -12.18 -7.73
N VAL A 190 -4.64 -11.31 -6.74
CA VAL A 190 -4.16 -9.92 -6.85
C VAL A 190 -2.67 -9.89 -7.17
N LEU A 191 -1.82 -10.62 -6.45
CA LEU A 191 -0.38 -10.68 -6.77
C LEU A 191 -0.12 -11.22 -8.18
N LYS A 192 -0.82 -12.26 -8.62
CA LYS A 192 -0.69 -12.77 -9.99
C LYS A 192 -1.10 -11.73 -11.03
N LYS A 193 -2.16 -10.97 -10.77
CA LYS A 193 -2.57 -9.87 -11.63
C LYS A 193 -1.49 -8.78 -11.68
N LEU A 194 -0.97 -8.35 -10.53
CA LEU A 194 0.11 -7.37 -10.43
C LEU A 194 1.38 -7.84 -11.16
N TYR A 195 1.71 -9.13 -11.07
CA TYR A 195 2.82 -9.72 -11.82
C TYR A 195 2.63 -9.55 -13.34
N GLY A 196 1.42 -9.77 -13.84
CA GLY A 196 1.06 -9.55 -15.26
C GLY A 196 1.14 -8.10 -15.70
N LEU A 197 0.85 -7.15 -14.79
CA LEU A 197 0.87 -5.71 -15.07
C LEU A 197 2.26 -5.09 -14.96
N LEU A 198 3.24 -5.77 -14.40
CA LEU A 198 4.62 -5.28 -14.35
C LEU A 198 5.36 -5.58 -15.65
N LYS A 199 6.08 -4.60 -16.16
CA LYS A 199 7.05 -4.81 -17.24
C LYS A 199 8.19 -5.72 -16.75
N PRO A 200 8.94 -6.38 -17.63
CA PRO A 200 10.13 -7.16 -17.25
C PRO A 200 11.14 -6.30 -16.48
N LYS A 201 11.72 -6.85 -15.41
CA LYS A 201 12.69 -6.18 -14.51
C LYS A 201 12.14 -4.98 -13.74
N SER A 202 10.83 -4.83 -13.69
CA SER A 202 10.13 -3.80 -12.93
C SER A 202 9.80 -4.25 -11.50
N TYR A 203 9.41 -3.31 -10.64
CA TYR A 203 9.30 -3.55 -9.20
C TYR A 203 7.88 -3.33 -8.70
N LEU A 204 7.51 -4.14 -7.71
CA LEU A 204 6.31 -3.98 -6.89
C LEU A 204 6.74 -3.60 -5.47
N LEU A 205 6.10 -2.58 -4.91
CA LEU A 205 6.19 -2.22 -3.50
C LEU A 205 4.87 -2.50 -2.80
N ILE A 206 4.88 -3.29 -1.74
CA ILE A 206 3.74 -3.48 -0.85
C ILE A 206 4.10 -2.98 0.54
N ARG A 207 3.28 -2.07 1.10
CA ARG A 207 3.42 -1.54 2.46
C ARG A 207 2.16 -1.85 3.23
N ILE A 208 2.30 -2.67 4.25
CA ILE A 208 1.18 -3.20 5.04
C ILE A 208 1.54 -3.31 6.52
N PRO A 209 0.57 -3.31 7.44
CA PRO A 209 0.76 -3.79 8.80
C PRO A 209 1.07 -5.29 8.81
N ILE A 210 1.85 -5.76 9.78
CA ILE A 210 2.19 -7.18 9.89
C ILE A 210 1.86 -7.76 11.26
N SER A 211 1.41 -9.03 11.27
CA SER A 211 0.99 -9.75 12.48
C SER A 211 2.15 -10.08 13.41
N ASN A 212 3.36 -10.30 12.89
CA ASN A 212 4.55 -10.53 13.73
C ASN A 212 5.21 -9.22 14.21
N SER A 213 4.42 -8.13 14.36
CA SER A 213 4.89 -6.85 14.87
C SER A 213 4.86 -6.77 16.39
N TYR A 214 5.73 -5.91 16.96
CA TYR A 214 5.68 -5.59 18.39
C TYR A 214 4.30 -5.07 18.82
N CYS A 215 3.62 -4.31 17.97
CA CYS A 215 2.31 -3.75 18.28
C CYS A 215 1.22 -4.82 18.40
N TRP A 216 1.23 -5.83 17.53
CA TRP A 216 0.32 -6.97 17.69
C TRP A 216 0.57 -7.73 19.01
N GLN A 217 1.83 -8.02 19.33
CA GLN A 217 2.19 -8.70 20.56
C GLN A 217 1.81 -7.92 21.81
N GLN A 218 1.92 -6.59 21.78
CA GLN A 218 1.66 -5.72 22.93
C GLN A 218 0.18 -5.41 23.11
N TYR A 219 -0.56 -5.18 22.03
CA TYR A 219 -1.93 -4.65 22.08
C TYR A 219 -3.01 -5.67 21.68
N GLY A 220 -2.65 -6.76 21.01
CA GLY A 220 -3.58 -7.79 20.57
C GLY A 220 -4.75 -7.19 19.78
N THR A 221 -5.98 -7.56 20.18
CA THR A 221 -7.23 -7.10 19.54
C THR A 221 -7.49 -5.59 19.65
N TYR A 222 -6.78 -4.87 20.53
CA TYR A 222 -6.83 -3.40 20.64
C TYR A 222 -5.85 -2.68 19.72
N TRP A 223 -5.07 -3.41 18.93
CA TRP A 223 -4.15 -2.78 17.99
C TRP A 223 -4.92 -2.07 16.87
N ALA A 224 -4.73 -0.74 16.75
CA ALA A 224 -5.46 0.08 15.79
C ALA A 224 -5.29 -0.37 14.32
N ALA A 225 -4.14 -0.95 13.95
CA ALA A 225 -3.94 -1.44 12.59
C ALA A 225 -4.57 -2.82 12.32
N LEU A 226 -5.27 -3.43 13.28
CA LEU A 226 -6.13 -4.58 13.02
C LEU A 226 -7.40 -4.17 12.26
N ASP A 227 -7.87 -2.96 12.49
CA ASP A 227 -8.88 -2.21 11.73
C ASP A 227 -10.08 -3.05 11.22
N ALA A 228 -10.69 -3.81 12.11
CA ALA A 228 -11.81 -4.69 11.78
C ALA A 228 -13.09 -3.90 11.36
N PRO A 229 -13.83 -4.37 10.35
CA PRO A 229 -13.60 -5.54 9.51
C PRO A 229 -12.88 -5.20 8.20
N ARG A 230 -12.36 -3.97 8.04
CA ARG A 230 -11.76 -3.46 6.79
C ARG A 230 -10.50 -4.22 6.39
N HIS A 231 -9.65 -4.57 7.35
CA HIS A 231 -8.49 -5.43 7.10
C HIS A 231 -8.94 -6.90 7.08
N LEU A 232 -9.01 -7.48 5.89
CA LEU A 232 -9.36 -8.88 5.71
C LEU A 232 -8.21 -9.80 6.11
N TYR A 233 -6.98 -9.28 5.96
CA TYR A 233 -5.74 -9.96 6.31
C TYR A 233 -4.78 -9.02 7.03
N ILE A 234 -4.17 -9.49 8.11
CA ILE A 234 -2.91 -8.93 8.59
C ILE A 234 -1.83 -9.97 8.28
N HIS A 235 -1.09 -9.69 7.23
CA HIS A 235 -0.06 -10.61 6.77
C HIS A 235 1.12 -10.69 7.75
N SER A 236 1.79 -11.80 7.79
CA SER A 236 3.12 -11.94 8.36
C SER A 236 4.18 -11.86 7.27
N GLU A 237 5.44 -11.71 7.65
CA GLU A 237 6.55 -11.84 6.71
C GLU A 237 6.54 -13.21 6.01
N GLN A 238 6.24 -14.29 6.76
CA GLN A 238 6.16 -15.65 6.22
C GLN A 238 5.01 -15.80 5.23
N SER A 239 3.83 -15.26 5.53
CA SER A 239 2.69 -15.31 4.62
C SER A 239 2.96 -14.56 3.31
N MET A 240 3.66 -13.42 3.38
CA MET A 240 4.04 -12.66 2.19
C MET A 240 5.10 -13.38 1.35
N LYS A 241 6.06 -14.09 1.98
CA LYS A 241 7.01 -14.95 1.25
C LYS A 241 6.29 -16.05 0.47
N ILE A 242 5.36 -16.76 1.12
CA ILE A 242 4.54 -17.81 0.48
C ILE A 242 3.74 -17.25 -0.70
N LEU A 243 3.10 -16.09 -0.53
CA LEU A 243 2.29 -15.48 -1.59
C LEU A 243 3.15 -14.99 -2.75
N SER A 244 4.27 -14.34 -2.47
CA SER A 244 5.21 -13.83 -3.49
C SER A 244 5.75 -14.98 -4.34
N GLU A 245 6.21 -16.06 -3.71
CA GLU A 245 6.70 -17.25 -4.40
C GLU A 245 5.62 -17.90 -5.29
N LYS A 246 4.40 -18.10 -4.76
CA LYS A 246 3.26 -18.64 -5.53
C LYS A 246 2.82 -17.75 -6.69
N ALA A 247 3.08 -16.45 -6.61
CA ALA A 247 2.76 -15.48 -7.67
C ALA A 247 3.90 -15.29 -8.68
N GLY A 248 5.08 -15.86 -8.44
CA GLY A 248 6.26 -15.77 -9.32
C GLY A 248 7.18 -14.58 -9.04
N PHE A 249 6.99 -13.87 -7.91
CA PHE A 249 7.84 -12.77 -7.51
C PHE A 249 9.09 -13.22 -6.77
N GLU A 250 10.20 -12.55 -7.04
CA GLU A 250 11.41 -12.62 -6.21
C GLU A 250 11.44 -11.44 -5.23
N ILE A 251 11.51 -11.74 -3.94
CA ILE A 251 11.64 -10.70 -2.89
C ILE A 251 13.05 -10.13 -2.91
N LYS A 252 13.19 -8.84 -3.11
CA LYS A 252 14.46 -8.12 -3.15
C LYS A 252 14.83 -7.47 -1.83
N ASP A 253 13.85 -6.97 -1.08
CA ASP A 253 14.11 -6.30 0.19
C ASP A 253 12.85 -6.33 1.08
N ILE A 254 13.07 -6.48 2.37
CA ILE A 254 12.03 -6.37 3.40
C ILE A 254 12.50 -5.36 4.43
N ILE A 255 11.73 -4.29 4.62
CA ILE A 255 12.07 -3.23 5.55
C ILE A 255 11.01 -3.13 6.63
N HIS A 256 11.44 -3.18 7.86
CA HIS A 256 10.59 -2.94 9.02
C HIS A 256 10.67 -1.47 9.46
N GLY A 257 9.53 -0.84 9.68
CA GLY A 257 9.45 0.55 10.11
C GLY A 257 10.19 0.79 11.44
N LYS A 258 11.20 1.67 11.43
CA LYS A 258 12.09 1.90 12.59
C LYS A 258 11.38 2.47 13.83
N LYS A 259 10.40 3.35 13.66
CA LYS A 259 9.73 4.05 14.78
C LYS A 259 8.57 3.27 15.39
N GLU A 260 7.97 2.37 14.65
CA GLU A 260 6.69 1.81 15.05
C GLU A 260 6.66 0.29 15.06
N ARG A 261 7.64 -0.40 14.44
CA ARG A 261 7.60 -1.87 14.24
C ARG A 261 6.18 -2.39 13.92
N ARG A 262 5.40 -1.56 13.17
CA ARG A 262 3.97 -1.77 12.90
C ARG A 262 3.71 -2.38 11.55
N GLY A 263 4.66 -2.29 10.62
CA GLY A 263 4.46 -2.68 9.24
C GLY A 263 5.74 -3.07 8.52
N MET A 264 5.55 -3.55 7.31
CA MET A 264 6.58 -4.04 6.42
C MET A 264 6.49 -3.32 5.07
N GLU A 265 7.64 -3.04 4.48
CA GLU A 265 7.80 -2.63 3.09
C GLU A 265 8.46 -3.79 2.35
N LEU A 266 7.74 -4.38 1.41
CA LEU A 266 8.19 -5.51 0.59
C LEU A 266 8.47 -5.02 -0.82
N PHE A 267 9.72 -5.16 -1.28
CA PHE A 267 10.12 -4.93 -2.65
C PHE A 267 10.29 -6.26 -3.36
N THR A 268 9.62 -6.42 -4.49
CA THR A 268 9.72 -7.60 -5.34
C THR A 268 9.92 -7.18 -6.77
N ASN A 269 10.40 -8.09 -7.62
CA ASN A 269 10.49 -7.83 -9.04
C ASN A 269 9.90 -8.99 -9.85
N ARG A 270 9.59 -8.67 -11.10
CA ARG A 270 9.20 -9.63 -12.12
C ARG A 270 10.41 -10.13 -12.87
#